data_b40c6c367dc9f8c9f97304c395f375e9
#
_entry.id   b40c6c367dc9f8c9f97304c395f375e9
#
_cell.length_a   1.000
_cell.length_b   1.000
_cell.length_c   1.000
_cell.angle_alpha   90.00
_cell.angle_beta   90.00
_cell.angle_gamma   90.00
#
_symmetry.space_group_name_H-M   'P 1'
#
loop_
_entity.id
_entity.type
_entity.pdbx_description
1 polymer ?
#
loop_
_entity_poly.entity_id
_entity_poly.type
_entity_poly.pdbx_seq_one_letter_code
_entity_poly.pdbx_strand_id
1 'polypeptide(L)'
;GEELGATVRSADITEILISDLLEFVHQYSVPRYKLKNRSGKNNSQQGTDVIAYKYKNEDKTPNDKDELVAAEVKATLSNTEYIPIKNAIIDSRKDEHRLARSVNYCRKRLKELGKIEEVKRFLFKPDNNYRITYVAAGVSSRENVDDAIELDFSGEELEIRKNELIFYVHGKKLMELAHNIYQRCCK
;
A
#
# COMPACT_ATOMS: atom_id res chain seq x y z
N GLY A 1 -4.16 9.94 26.76
CA GLY A 1 -4.41 10.28 25.37
C GLY A 1 -5.61 9.49 24.85
N GLU A 2 -6.50 10.13 24.07
CA GLU A 2 -7.61 9.42 23.43
C GLU A 2 -7.11 8.29 22.56
N GLU A 3 -7.65 7.09 22.74
CA GLU A 3 -7.31 5.93 21.89
C GLU A 3 -7.76 6.17 20.44
N LEU A 4 -6.91 5.79 19.50
CA LEU A 4 -7.26 5.75 18.08
C LEU A 4 -8.42 4.77 17.86
N GLY A 5 -9.40 5.15 17.04
CA GLY A 5 -10.51 4.28 16.68
C GLY A 5 -10.05 2.96 16.05
N ALA A 6 -10.82 1.88 16.22
CA ALA A 6 -10.49 0.56 15.68
C ALA A 6 -10.23 0.57 14.16
N THR A 7 -10.99 1.35 13.41
CA THR A 7 -10.85 1.51 11.96
C THR A 7 -9.49 2.11 11.59
N VAL A 8 -9.02 3.12 12.33
CA VAL A 8 -7.73 3.76 12.08
C VAL A 8 -6.58 2.81 12.40
N ARG A 9 -6.68 2.08 13.52
CA ARG A 9 -5.67 1.06 13.88
C ARG A 9 -5.58 -0.04 12.82
N SER A 10 -6.73 -0.50 12.33
CA SER A 10 -6.81 -1.50 11.27
C SER A 10 -6.12 -1.01 9.99
N ALA A 11 -6.43 0.20 9.54
CA ALA A 11 -5.81 0.78 8.35
C ALA A 11 -4.29 0.90 8.49
N ASP A 12 -3.80 1.41 9.63
CA ASP A 12 -2.36 1.56 9.86
C ASP A 12 -1.60 0.24 9.82
N ILE A 13 -2.10 -0.75 10.56
CA ILE A 13 -1.45 -2.06 10.62
C ILE A 13 -1.41 -2.71 9.24
N THR A 14 -2.46 -2.56 8.46
CA THR A 14 -2.51 -3.17 7.12
C THR A 14 -1.63 -2.42 6.11
N GLU A 15 -1.56 -1.09 6.18
CA GLU A 15 -0.60 -0.32 5.37
C GLU A 15 0.86 -0.68 5.75
N ILE A 16 1.16 -0.88 7.05
CA ILE A 16 2.48 -1.36 7.50
C ILE A 16 2.76 -2.77 6.96
N LEU A 17 1.81 -3.68 7.07
CA LEU A 17 1.97 -5.06 6.61
C LEU A 17 2.27 -5.14 5.11
N ILE A 18 1.54 -4.39 4.29
CA ILE A 18 1.78 -4.34 2.84
C ILE A 18 3.10 -3.62 2.53
N SER A 19 3.46 -2.59 3.29
CA SER A 19 4.78 -1.95 3.19
C SER A 19 5.91 -2.93 3.49
N ASP A 20 5.78 -3.74 4.54
CA ASP A 20 6.76 -4.75 4.93
C ASP A 20 6.85 -5.87 3.89
N LEU A 21 5.73 -6.31 3.33
CA LEU A 21 5.69 -7.28 2.24
C LEU A 21 6.46 -6.77 1.02
N LEU A 22 6.21 -5.53 0.60
CA LEU A 22 6.92 -4.91 -0.51
C LEU A 22 8.42 -4.73 -0.21
N GLU A 23 8.77 -4.31 1.01
CA GLU A 23 10.15 -4.02 1.39
C GLU A 23 10.98 -5.30 1.60
N PHE A 24 10.50 -6.22 2.41
CA PHE A 24 11.31 -7.37 2.86
C PHE A 24 11.16 -8.61 1.98
N VAL A 25 10.00 -8.81 1.36
CA VAL A 25 9.77 -9.98 0.49
C VAL A 25 10.07 -9.64 -0.96
N HIS A 26 9.57 -8.51 -1.46
CA HIS A 26 9.75 -8.09 -2.86
C HIS A 26 10.95 -7.17 -3.07
N GLN A 27 11.64 -6.75 -2.00
CA GLN A 27 12.87 -5.96 -2.05
C GLN A 27 12.72 -4.59 -2.72
N TYR A 28 11.59 -3.92 -2.50
CA TYR A 28 11.39 -2.53 -2.88
C TYR A 28 11.88 -1.57 -1.79
N SER A 29 12.23 -0.37 -2.17
CA SER A 29 12.40 0.75 -1.24
C SER A 29 11.03 1.37 -0.93
N VAL A 30 10.63 1.42 0.34
CA VAL A 30 9.33 1.96 0.78
C VAL A 30 9.52 3.17 1.68
N PRO A 31 9.20 4.40 1.22
CA PRO A 31 9.39 5.64 2.00
C PRO A 31 8.50 5.79 3.22
N ARG A 32 7.41 5.02 3.34
CA ARG A 32 6.43 5.04 4.45
C ARG A 32 5.90 6.45 4.77
N TYR A 33 5.61 7.23 3.74
CA TYR A 33 5.31 8.66 3.86
C TYR A 33 3.99 8.96 4.59
N LYS A 34 2.97 8.10 4.44
CA LYS A 34 1.67 8.27 5.07
C LYS A 34 1.72 8.12 6.59
N LEU A 35 2.47 7.16 7.08
CA LEU A 35 2.54 6.84 8.51
C LEU A 35 3.09 8.00 9.36
N LYS A 36 3.93 8.86 8.78
CA LYS A 36 4.53 9.98 9.51
C LYS A 36 3.75 11.29 9.42
N ASN A 37 3.07 11.55 8.31
CA ASN A 37 2.50 12.87 8.00
C ASN A 37 0.98 12.92 8.20
N ARG A 38 0.47 12.43 9.31
CA ARG A 38 -0.95 12.58 9.64
C ARG A 38 -1.25 14.02 10.01
N SER A 39 -2.22 14.63 9.34
CA SER A 39 -2.72 15.97 9.65
C SER A 39 -3.63 16.02 10.89
N GLY A 40 -3.86 14.88 11.55
CA GLY A 40 -4.69 14.74 12.74
C GLY A 40 -4.91 13.27 13.11
N LYS A 41 -5.33 12.99 14.34
CA LYS A 41 -5.53 11.63 14.86
C LYS A 41 -6.45 10.76 14.00
N ASN A 42 -7.42 11.35 13.31
CA ASN A 42 -8.44 10.64 12.54
C ASN A 42 -8.39 10.91 11.03
N ASN A 43 -7.43 11.71 10.55
CA ASN A 43 -7.34 12.06 9.13
C ASN A 43 -6.16 11.35 8.47
N SER A 44 -6.47 10.37 7.63
CA SER A 44 -5.47 9.80 6.73
C SER A 44 -5.09 10.81 5.64
N GLN A 45 -3.82 10.89 5.31
CA GLN A 45 -3.36 11.70 4.19
C GLN A 45 -3.95 11.16 2.88
N GLN A 46 -4.53 12.05 2.08
CA GLN A 46 -5.05 11.68 0.75
C GLN A 46 -3.91 11.22 -0.17
N GLY A 47 -4.17 10.24 -1.00
CA GLY A 47 -3.23 9.69 -1.98
C GLY A 47 -3.23 8.17 -1.97
N THR A 48 -2.32 7.58 -2.72
CA THR A 48 -2.04 6.15 -2.74
C THR A 48 -1.60 5.68 -1.35
N ASP A 49 -2.02 4.51 -0.91
CA ASP A 49 -1.73 4.04 0.45
C ASP A 49 -0.25 3.74 0.64
N VAL A 50 0.37 3.01 -0.29
CA VAL A 50 1.80 2.71 -0.25
C VAL A 50 2.43 3.04 -1.60
N ILE A 51 3.52 3.79 -1.58
CA ILE A 51 4.42 3.97 -2.71
C ILE A 51 5.71 3.22 -2.42
N ALA A 52 6.15 2.45 -3.41
CA ALA A 52 7.43 1.77 -3.38
C ALA A 52 8.16 1.93 -4.71
N TYR A 53 9.47 1.74 -4.72
CA TYR A 53 10.26 1.81 -5.94
C TYR A 53 11.45 0.86 -5.89
N LYS A 54 11.91 0.46 -7.07
CA LYS A 54 13.07 -0.41 -7.22
C LYS A 54 13.89 0.02 -8.41
N TYR A 55 15.18 0.17 -8.22
CA TYR A 55 16.13 0.32 -9.30
C TYR A 55 16.54 -1.04 -9.84
N LYS A 56 16.68 -1.17 -11.15
CA LYS A 56 17.19 -2.38 -11.76
C LYS A 56 18.69 -2.52 -11.51
N ASN A 57 19.42 -1.41 -11.58
CA ASN A 57 20.86 -1.35 -11.42
C ASN A 57 21.22 -0.97 -9.97
N GLU A 58 22.20 -1.65 -9.38
CA GLU A 58 22.67 -1.38 -8.01
C GLU A 58 23.27 0.04 -7.86
N ASP A 59 23.93 0.54 -8.88
CA ASP A 59 24.50 1.88 -8.94
C ASP A 59 23.44 2.98 -9.16
N LYS A 60 22.18 2.60 -9.25
CA LYS A 60 21.01 3.47 -9.50
C LYS A 60 21.08 4.27 -10.80
N THR A 61 21.89 3.83 -11.77
CA THR A 61 21.82 4.41 -13.13
C THR A 61 20.43 4.14 -13.73
N PRO A 62 19.83 5.14 -14.41
CA PRO A 62 18.50 5.00 -14.99
C PRO A 62 18.39 3.80 -15.94
N ASN A 63 17.30 3.04 -15.79
CA ASN A 63 17.00 1.87 -16.59
C ASN A 63 15.49 1.81 -16.89
N ASP A 64 15.10 1.35 -18.07
CA ASP A 64 13.69 1.18 -18.46
C ASP A 64 12.95 0.10 -17.64
N LYS A 65 13.70 -0.72 -16.91
CA LYS A 65 13.19 -1.72 -15.98
C LYS A 65 13.13 -1.24 -14.53
N ASP A 66 13.48 0.03 -14.26
CA ASP A 66 13.21 0.64 -12.97
C ASP A 66 11.70 0.63 -12.74
N GLU A 67 11.27 0.46 -11.51
CA GLU A 67 9.87 0.23 -11.19
C GLU A 67 9.38 1.16 -10.09
N LEU A 68 8.21 1.74 -10.31
CA LEU A 68 7.44 2.48 -9.33
C LEU A 68 6.17 1.69 -9.04
N VAL A 69 5.91 1.42 -7.77
CA VAL A 69 4.73 0.70 -7.30
C VAL A 69 3.78 1.66 -6.61
N ALA A 70 2.51 1.58 -6.95
CA ALA A 70 1.40 2.25 -6.29
C ALA A 70 0.44 1.19 -5.74
N ALA A 71 0.33 1.09 -4.41
CA ALA A 71 -0.52 0.09 -3.77
C ALA A 71 -1.70 0.74 -3.05
N GLU A 72 -2.90 0.27 -3.36
CA GLU A 72 -4.13 0.53 -2.63
C GLU A 72 -4.41 -0.62 -1.68
N VAL A 73 -4.69 -0.32 -0.42
CA VAL A 73 -4.88 -1.31 0.65
C VAL A 73 -6.29 -1.21 1.21
N LYS A 74 -6.99 -2.32 1.21
CA LYS A 74 -8.29 -2.46 1.88
C LYS A 74 -8.23 -3.56 2.92
N ALA A 75 -8.86 -3.33 4.05
CA ALA A 75 -8.83 -4.28 5.15
C ALA A 75 -10.18 -4.50 5.81
N THR A 76 -10.38 -5.72 6.28
CA THR A 76 -11.44 -6.06 7.22
C THR A 76 -10.91 -7.02 8.28
N LEU A 77 -10.49 -6.47 9.41
CA LEU A 77 -9.87 -7.27 10.47
C LEU A 77 -10.90 -7.80 11.48
N SER A 78 -12.08 -7.19 11.57
CA SER A 78 -13.14 -7.56 12.52
C SER A 78 -14.37 -8.20 11.87
N ASN A 79 -14.63 -7.94 10.59
CA ASN A 79 -15.77 -8.45 9.85
C ASN A 79 -15.31 -9.56 8.89
N THR A 80 -15.87 -10.76 9.03
CA THR A 80 -15.54 -11.91 8.19
C THR A 80 -16.37 -12.02 6.90
N GLU A 81 -17.47 -11.25 6.78
CA GLU A 81 -18.35 -11.28 5.60
C GLU A 81 -17.85 -10.37 4.46
N TYR A 82 -17.21 -9.26 4.82
CA TYR A 82 -16.70 -8.31 3.83
C TYR A 82 -15.39 -8.80 3.21
N ILE A 83 -15.31 -8.73 1.89
CA ILE A 83 -14.11 -9.10 1.11
C ILE A 83 -13.48 -7.82 0.56
N PRO A 84 -12.27 -7.47 1.00
CA PRO A 84 -11.68 -6.19 0.67
C PRO A 84 -11.06 -6.13 -0.72
N ILE A 85 -10.80 -7.27 -1.36
CA ILE A 85 -9.99 -7.32 -2.60
C ILE A 85 -10.67 -6.61 -3.78
N LYS A 86 -11.98 -6.80 -3.97
CA LYS A 86 -12.76 -6.13 -5.01
C LYS A 86 -12.65 -4.62 -4.91
N ASN A 87 -12.84 -4.09 -3.71
CA ASN A 87 -12.74 -2.66 -3.46
C ASN A 87 -11.30 -2.15 -3.62
N ALA A 88 -10.29 -2.97 -3.29
CA ALA A 88 -8.89 -2.63 -3.54
C ALA A 88 -8.61 -2.48 -5.05
N ILE A 89 -9.13 -3.41 -5.88
CA ILE A 89 -8.99 -3.34 -7.35
C ILE A 89 -9.69 -2.10 -7.90
N ILE A 90 -10.93 -1.84 -7.50
CA ILE A 90 -11.70 -0.67 -7.97
C ILE A 90 -11.01 0.64 -7.57
N ASP A 91 -10.51 0.72 -6.33
CA ASP A 91 -9.89 1.93 -5.81
C ASP A 91 -8.45 2.12 -6.31
N SER A 92 -7.72 1.04 -6.65
CA SER A 92 -6.40 1.11 -7.28
C SER A 92 -6.41 1.86 -8.62
N ARG A 93 -7.56 1.86 -9.31
CA ARG A 93 -7.74 2.61 -10.57
C ARG A 93 -7.66 4.13 -10.36
N LYS A 94 -8.03 4.62 -9.18
CA LYS A 94 -7.91 6.03 -8.79
C LYS A 94 -6.46 6.46 -8.60
N ASP A 95 -5.56 5.51 -8.35
CA ASP A 95 -4.14 5.78 -8.15
C ASP A 95 -3.44 6.28 -9.39
N GLU A 96 -3.93 5.97 -10.58
CA GLU A 96 -3.42 6.54 -11.82
C GLU A 96 -3.44 8.07 -11.80
N HIS A 97 -4.52 8.67 -11.29
CA HIS A 97 -4.66 10.11 -11.15
C HIS A 97 -3.97 10.70 -9.91
N ARG A 98 -3.72 9.87 -8.89
CA ARG A 98 -3.15 10.29 -7.61
C ARG A 98 -1.64 10.13 -7.57
N LEU A 99 -1.06 9.34 -8.49
CA LEU A 99 0.33 8.91 -8.45
C LEU A 99 1.32 10.07 -8.35
N ALA A 100 1.18 11.08 -9.21
CA ALA A 100 2.08 12.24 -9.20
C ALA A 100 2.09 12.97 -7.86
N ARG A 101 0.92 13.11 -7.23
CA ARG A 101 0.77 13.72 -5.90
C ARG A 101 1.43 12.86 -4.82
N SER A 102 1.21 11.54 -4.87
CA SER A 102 1.75 10.58 -3.91
C SER A 102 3.27 10.51 -4.00
N VAL A 103 3.85 10.50 -5.21
CA VAL A 103 5.30 10.56 -5.43
C VAL A 103 5.88 11.88 -4.90
N ASN A 104 5.16 13.00 -5.02
CA ASN A 104 5.60 14.27 -4.45
C ASN A 104 5.61 14.25 -2.90
N TYR A 105 4.67 13.56 -2.26
CA TYR A 105 4.72 13.32 -0.81
C TYR A 105 5.90 12.44 -0.41
N CYS A 106 6.19 11.38 -1.19
CA CYS A 106 7.40 10.56 -1.00
C CYS A 106 8.66 11.41 -1.10
N ARG A 107 8.75 12.34 -2.06
CA ARG A 107 9.89 13.27 -2.19
C ARG A 107 10.10 14.08 -0.93
N LYS A 108 9.04 14.63 -0.34
CA LYS A 108 9.14 15.39 0.91
C LYS A 108 9.70 14.51 2.03
N ARG A 109 9.19 13.30 2.16
CA ARG A 109 9.66 12.35 3.17
C ARG A 109 11.12 11.96 2.98
N LEU A 110 11.52 11.65 1.74
CA LEU A 110 12.90 11.30 1.43
C LEU A 110 13.87 12.46 1.60
N LYS A 111 13.41 13.71 1.38
CA LYS A 111 14.20 14.89 1.70
C LYS A 111 14.56 14.97 3.20
N GLU A 112 13.59 14.66 4.06
CA GLU A 112 13.82 14.62 5.52
C GLU A 112 14.81 13.53 5.93
N LEU A 113 14.88 12.45 5.16
CA LEU A 113 15.80 11.33 5.37
C LEU A 113 17.16 11.49 4.69
N GLY A 114 17.39 12.61 3.99
CA GLY A 114 18.61 12.82 3.20
C GLY A 114 18.71 11.94 1.93
N LYS A 115 17.60 11.35 1.50
CA LYS A 115 17.53 10.38 0.39
C LYS A 115 16.74 10.87 -0.83
N ILE A 116 16.64 12.19 -1.01
CA ILE A 116 15.78 12.80 -2.05
C ILE A 116 16.15 12.33 -3.47
N GLU A 117 17.41 12.05 -3.71
CA GLU A 117 17.90 11.60 -5.03
C GLU A 117 17.27 10.26 -5.45
N GLU A 118 16.92 9.42 -4.47
CA GLU A 118 16.35 8.10 -4.75
C GLU A 118 14.98 8.13 -5.43
N VAL A 119 14.23 9.22 -5.33
CA VAL A 119 12.90 9.34 -5.94
C VAL A 119 12.90 10.25 -7.17
N LYS A 120 13.96 11.01 -7.41
CA LYS A 120 14.03 11.94 -8.56
C LYS A 120 13.78 11.25 -9.88
N ARG A 121 14.24 10.02 -10.03
CA ARG A 121 14.02 9.18 -11.20
C ARG A 121 12.56 9.04 -11.59
N PHE A 122 11.66 9.03 -10.60
CA PHE A 122 10.24 8.76 -10.78
C PHE A 122 9.38 10.03 -10.81
N LEU A 123 9.98 11.22 -10.71
CA LEU A 123 9.24 12.48 -10.66
C LEU A 123 8.88 13.04 -12.06
N PHE A 124 9.69 12.77 -13.07
CA PHE A 124 9.56 13.33 -14.40
C PHE A 124 9.39 12.23 -15.44
N LYS A 125 8.18 12.10 -15.95
CA LYS A 125 7.83 11.03 -16.88
C LYS A 125 8.23 11.25 -18.34
N PRO A 126 8.30 12.46 -18.93
CA PRO A 126 8.57 12.61 -20.36
C PRO A 126 9.92 12.01 -20.81
N ASP A 127 10.95 12.14 -19.97
CA ASP A 127 12.31 11.77 -20.32
C ASP A 127 12.82 10.48 -19.65
N ASN A 128 12.00 9.87 -18.82
CA ASN A 128 12.40 8.76 -17.97
C ASN A 128 11.46 7.57 -18.14
N ASN A 129 11.79 6.66 -19.04
CA ASN A 129 11.05 5.41 -19.16
C ASN A 129 11.32 4.53 -17.94
N TYR A 130 10.28 4.25 -17.18
CA TYR A 130 10.24 3.30 -16.08
C TYR A 130 8.88 2.60 -16.07
N ARG A 131 8.79 1.48 -15.38
CA ARG A 131 7.56 0.73 -15.24
C ARG A 131 6.74 1.26 -14.08
N ILE A 132 5.42 1.27 -14.23
CA ILE A 132 4.48 1.51 -13.13
C ILE A 132 3.71 0.22 -12.92
N THR A 133 3.77 -0.31 -11.71
CA THR A 133 3.00 -1.46 -11.25
C THR A 133 1.99 -0.98 -10.23
N TYR A 134 0.73 -1.31 -10.44
CA TYR A 134 -0.34 -1.09 -9.48
C TYR A 134 -0.52 -2.34 -8.63
N VAL A 135 -0.78 -2.16 -7.34
CA VAL A 135 -1.05 -3.25 -6.41
C VAL A 135 -2.40 -3.01 -5.76
N ALA A 136 -3.29 -3.96 -5.91
CA ALA A 136 -4.51 -4.02 -5.15
C ALA A 136 -4.32 -5.03 -4.01
N ALA A 137 -4.33 -4.56 -2.77
CA ALA A 137 -4.08 -5.38 -1.60
C ALA A 137 -5.31 -5.50 -0.71
N GLY A 138 -5.79 -6.72 -0.51
CA GLY A 138 -6.84 -7.08 0.44
C GLY A 138 -6.26 -7.75 1.68
N VAL A 139 -6.65 -7.29 2.87
CA VAL A 139 -6.26 -7.91 4.15
C VAL A 139 -7.51 -8.30 4.93
N SER A 140 -7.66 -9.59 5.26
CA SER A 140 -8.87 -10.12 5.87
C SER A 140 -8.60 -11.09 7.00
N SER A 141 -9.50 -11.10 8.00
CA SER A 141 -9.50 -12.12 9.06
C SER A 141 -10.17 -13.44 8.64
N ARG A 142 -10.59 -13.59 7.39
CA ARG A 142 -11.16 -14.85 6.88
C ARG A 142 -10.14 -15.98 6.89
N GLU A 143 -10.62 -17.17 7.20
CA GLU A 143 -9.79 -18.38 7.26
C GLU A 143 -9.72 -19.07 5.90
N ASN A 144 -10.79 -19.02 5.12
CA ASN A 144 -10.88 -19.70 3.83
C ASN A 144 -10.74 -18.69 2.68
N VAL A 145 -9.63 -18.78 1.95
CA VAL A 145 -9.27 -17.86 0.86
C VAL A 145 -10.05 -18.17 -0.40
N ASP A 146 -10.23 -19.46 -0.70
CA ASP A 146 -10.80 -19.89 -1.97
C ASP A 146 -12.26 -19.44 -2.09
N ASP A 147 -13.07 -19.65 -1.03
CA ASP A 147 -14.44 -19.16 -0.97
C ASP A 147 -14.52 -17.62 -1.06
N ALA A 148 -13.51 -16.94 -0.48
CA ALA A 148 -13.46 -15.49 -0.48
C ALA A 148 -13.20 -14.94 -1.88
N ILE A 149 -12.27 -15.54 -2.62
CA ILE A 149 -11.93 -15.14 -3.99
C ILE A 149 -13.10 -15.42 -4.93
N GLU A 150 -13.72 -16.60 -4.83
CA GLU A 150 -14.89 -16.94 -5.65
C GLU A 150 -16.07 -16.00 -5.42
N LEU A 151 -16.36 -15.64 -4.17
CA LEU A 151 -17.45 -14.73 -3.83
C LEU A 151 -17.18 -13.29 -4.30
N ASP A 152 -15.94 -12.83 -4.23
CA ASP A 152 -15.58 -11.46 -4.60
C ASP A 152 -15.62 -11.24 -6.11
N PHE A 153 -15.35 -12.29 -6.88
CA PHE A 153 -15.36 -12.26 -8.34
C PHE A 153 -16.64 -12.83 -8.97
N SER A 154 -17.58 -13.36 -8.17
CA SER A 154 -18.84 -13.87 -8.68
C SER A 154 -19.74 -12.75 -9.21
N GLY A 155 -19.97 -12.74 -10.51
CA GLY A 155 -20.99 -11.91 -11.17
C GLY A 155 -20.55 -10.54 -11.69
N GLU A 156 -19.29 -10.16 -11.57
CA GLU A 156 -18.75 -8.96 -12.22
C GLU A 156 -17.40 -9.27 -12.87
N GLU A 157 -17.26 -8.94 -14.15
CA GLU A 157 -15.97 -8.95 -14.83
C GLU A 157 -15.10 -7.80 -14.29
N LEU A 158 -14.30 -8.10 -13.28
CA LEU A 158 -13.25 -7.19 -12.86
C LEU A 158 -12.04 -7.40 -13.79
N GLU A 159 -11.89 -6.50 -14.75
CA GLU A 159 -10.74 -6.48 -15.62
C GLU A 159 -9.49 -6.11 -14.82
N ILE A 160 -8.58 -7.08 -14.64
CA ILE A 160 -7.27 -6.84 -14.03
C ILE A 160 -6.35 -6.25 -15.08
N ARG A 161 -5.75 -5.09 -14.79
CA ARG A 161 -4.82 -4.43 -15.71
C ARG A 161 -3.54 -5.26 -15.87
N LYS A 162 -2.93 -5.24 -17.05
CA LYS A 162 -1.70 -5.98 -17.37
C LYS A 162 -0.54 -5.69 -16.39
N ASN A 163 -0.51 -4.49 -15.81
CA ASN A 163 0.50 -4.04 -14.85
C ASN A 163 -0.06 -3.95 -13.41
N GLU A 164 -1.06 -4.75 -13.08
CA GLU A 164 -1.66 -4.83 -11.76
C GLU A 164 -1.34 -6.16 -11.09
N LEU A 165 -0.90 -6.10 -9.84
CA LEU A 165 -0.68 -7.24 -8.97
C LEU A 165 -1.75 -7.25 -7.88
N ILE A 166 -2.24 -8.42 -7.55
CA ILE A 166 -3.23 -8.61 -6.49
C ILE A 166 -2.56 -9.30 -5.32
N PHE A 167 -2.60 -8.68 -4.15
CA PHE A 167 -2.15 -9.27 -2.90
C PHE A 167 -3.37 -9.54 -2.02
N TYR A 168 -3.54 -10.78 -1.62
CA TYR A 168 -4.54 -11.16 -0.62
C TYR A 168 -3.85 -11.75 0.59
N VAL A 169 -3.93 -11.02 1.71
CA VAL A 169 -3.34 -11.42 2.99
C VAL A 169 -4.48 -11.78 3.94
N HIS A 170 -4.43 -12.97 4.49
CA HIS A 170 -5.44 -13.43 5.42
C HIS A 170 -4.82 -14.07 6.67
N GLY A 171 -5.57 -14.06 7.75
CA GLY A 171 -5.13 -14.70 8.99
C GLY A 171 -6.17 -14.59 10.10
N LYS A 172 -6.11 -15.55 11.03
CA LYS A 172 -6.99 -15.53 12.19
C LYS A 172 -6.64 -14.39 13.14
N LYS A 173 -7.66 -13.77 13.75
CA LYS A 173 -7.49 -12.81 14.84
C LYS A 173 -6.61 -11.59 14.51
N LEU A 174 -6.64 -11.12 13.26
CA LEU A 174 -5.82 -9.97 12.86
C LEU A 174 -6.14 -8.69 13.66
N MET A 175 -7.39 -8.49 14.09
CA MET A 175 -7.74 -7.35 14.94
C MET A 175 -7.12 -7.47 16.34
N GLU A 176 -7.09 -8.67 16.92
CA GLU A 176 -6.44 -8.93 18.21
C GLU A 176 -4.93 -8.67 18.11
N LEU A 177 -4.31 -9.13 17.02
CA LEU A 177 -2.90 -8.86 16.72
C LEU A 177 -2.64 -7.35 16.61
N ALA A 178 -3.46 -6.63 15.84
CA ALA A 178 -3.36 -5.19 15.69
C ALA A 178 -3.47 -4.47 17.04
N HIS A 179 -4.43 -4.84 17.86
CA HIS A 179 -4.60 -4.27 19.20
C HIS A 179 -3.38 -4.51 20.09
N ASN A 180 -2.85 -5.73 20.11
CA ASN A 180 -1.68 -6.09 20.89
C ASN A 180 -0.42 -5.33 20.47
N ILE A 181 -0.24 -5.10 19.16
CA ILE A 181 0.87 -4.28 18.63
C ILE A 181 0.75 -2.85 19.16
N TYR A 182 -0.43 -2.22 19.03
CA TYR A 182 -0.65 -0.86 19.52
C TYR A 182 -0.42 -0.72 21.01
N GLN A 183 -0.91 -1.67 21.83
CA GLN A 183 -0.68 -1.63 23.26
C GLN A 183 0.80 -1.69 23.65
N ARG A 184 1.62 -2.40 22.87
CA ARG A 184 3.06 -2.47 23.11
C ARG A 184 3.81 -1.21 22.68
N CYS A 185 3.34 -0.55 21.62
CA CYS A 185 3.99 0.64 21.07
C CYS A 185 3.59 1.94 21.81
N CYS A 186 2.47 1.95 22.55
CA CYS A 186 1.95 3.13 23.23
C CYS A 186 2.25 3.18 24.73
N LYS A 187 3.22 2.38 25.20
CA LYS A 187 3.68 2.42 26.61
C LYS A 187 4.74 3.48 26.82
#